data_d07d4e421626d41e6a930986c80fca37
#
_entry.id   d07d4e421626d41e6a930986c80fca37
#
_cell.length_a   1.000
_cell.length_b   1.000
_cell.length_c   1.000
_cell.angle_alpha   90.00
_cell.angle_beta   90.00
_cell.angle_gamma   90.00
#
_symmetry.space_group_name_H-M   'P 1'
#
loop_
_entity.id
_entity.type
_entity.pdbx_description
1 polymer ?
#
loop_
_entity_poly.entity_id
_entity_poly.type
_entity_poly.pdbx_seq_one_letter_code
_entity_poly.pdbx_strand_id
1 'polypeptide(L)'
;MKSFAAILLAFTAMFGSSQNPAPPAGPTQEQQVMQYFVGNWSLQGTQKISPKSPPAEFTGKEQSAWTPGGYFVETHTDVNGPLGDVRSTRVMEYNPKDRVYLYNVYNSLGEHILAMGHLTGNTWVWKAEQKLNGVVVPARYTFTFVSKDSYSFKQEVQPSPAGAWETVMQGTATRVQ
;
A
#
# COMPACT_ATOMS: atom_id res chain seq x y z
N MET A 1 5.98 79.88 35.15
CA MET A 1 4.87 79.08 34.60
C MET A 1 5.43 78.12 33.57
N LYS A 2 5.57 76.84 33.90
CA LYS A 2 6.13 75.79 32.98
C LYS A 2 4.97 74.85 32.70
N SER A 3 4.50 74.83 31.43
CA SER A 3 3.46 73.91 30.97
C SER A 3 4.07 72.51 30.66
N PHE A 4 3.56 71.48 31.32
CA PHE A 4 3.85 70.10 31.00
C PHE A 4 2.82 69.63 29.97
N ALA A 5 3.27 69.25 28.76
CA ALA A 5 2.46 68.61 27.78
C ALA A 5 2.49 67.07 28.04
N ALA A 6 1.37 66.47 28.32
CA ALA A 6 1.22 65.01 28.46
C ALA A 6 1.05 64.39 27.08
N ILE A 7 1.98 63.54 26.69
CA ILE A 7 1.90 62.71 25.46
C ILE A 7 1.15 61.42 25.83
N LEU A 8 -0.06 61.29 25.29
CA LEU A 8 -0.88 60.07 25.42
C LEU A 8 -0.46 59.08 24.33
N LEU A 9 0.28 58.02 24.69
CA LEU A 9 0.60 56.90 23.76
C LEU A 9 -0.61 55.98 23.69
N ALA A 10 -1.29 55.97 22.57
CA ALA A 10 -2.33 54.97 22.27
C ALA A 10 -1.70 53.67 21.83
N PHE A 11 -1.76 52.62 22.66
CA PHE A 11 -1.41 51.27 22.34
C PHE A 11 -2.57 50.62 21.56
N THR A 12 -2.49 50.53 20.23
CA THR A 12 -3.40 49.73 19.43
C THR A 12 -2.97 48.25 19.52
N ALA A 13 -3.67 47.46 20.33
CA ALA A 13 -3.51 46.04 20.37
C ALA A 13 -4.04 45.44 19.04
N MET A 14 -3.13 45.00 18.16
CA MET A 14 -3.50 44.17 17.03
C MET A 14 -3.86 42.75 17.54
N PHE A 15 -5.14 42.48 17.67
CA PHE A 15 -5.62 41.11 17.82
C PHE A 15 -5.44 40.41 16.50
N GLY A 16 -4.32 39.69 16.33
CA GLY A 16 -4.13 38.74 15.26
C GLY A 16 -5.17 37.62 15.40
N SER A 17 -6.11 37.55 14.46
CA SER A 17 -7.03 36.42 14.35
C SER A 17 -6.21 35.18 14.11
N SER A 18 -6.03 34.33 15.12
CA SER A 18 -5.48 32.98 14.90
C SER A 18 -6.53 32.22 14.07
N GLN A 19 -6.28 32.12 12.76
CA GLN A 19 -7.07 31.24 11.93
C GLN A 19 -6.77 29.82 12.41
N ASN A 20 -7.78 29.15 12.97
CA ASN A 20 -7.70 27.72 13.20
C ASN A 20 -7.37 27.05 11.86
N PRO A 21 -6.36 26.19 11.79
CA PRO A 21 -6.09 25.44 10.56
C PRO A 21 -7.38 24.76 10.12
N ALA A 22 -7.68 24.88 8.83
CA ALA A 22 -8.84 24.18 8.26
C ALA A 22 -8.72 22.67 8.58
N PRO A 23 -9.83 22.00 8.93
CA PRO A 23 -9.79 20.57 9.15
C PRO A 23 -9.20 19.89 7.92
N PRO A 24 -8.42 18.79 8.09
CA PRO A 24 -7.83 18.07 6.96
C PRO A 24 -8.92 17.74 5.94
N ALA A 25 -8.66 18.00 4.67
CA ALA A 25 -9.54 17.55 3.60
C ALA A 25 -9.67 16.03 3.70
N GLY A 26 -10.89 15.49 3.58
CA GLY A 26 -11.13 14.05 3.62
C GLY A 26 -10.36 13.30 2.49
N PRO A 27 -10.38 11.95 2.52
CA PRO A 27 -9.71 11.14 1.51
C PRO A 27 -10.13 11.51 0.09
N THR A 28 -9.15 11.60 -0.82
CA THR A 28 -9.38 11.88 -2.25
C THR A 28 -10.06 10.70 -2.96
N GLN A 29 -10.53 10.92 -4.18
CA GLN A 29 -11.12 9.85 -4.98
C GLN A 29 -10.11 8.71 -5.24
N GLU A 30 -8.84 9.03 -5.47
CA GLU A 30 -7.78 8.05 -5.65
C GLU A 30 -7.55 7.22 -4.38
N GLN A 31 -7.66 7.81 -3.20
CA GLN A 31 -7.59 7.07 -1.95
C GLN A 31 -8.82 6.17 -1.79
N GLN A 32 -10.02 6.67 -2.08
CA GLN A 32 -11.27 5.90 -1.96
C GLN A 32 -11.30 4.65 -2.86
N VAL A 33 -10.59 4.64 -3.99
CA VAL A 33 -10.51 3.47 -4.88
C VAL A 33 -9.87 2.27 -4.17
N MET A 34 -9.00 2.47 -3.15
CA MET A 34 -8.44 1.38 -2.36
C MET A 34 -9.49 0.59 -1.57
N GLN A 35 -10.73 1.08 -1.48
CA GLN A 35 -11.89 0.35 -0.93
C GLN A 35 -12.08 -1.03 -1.55
N TYR A 36 -11.63 -1.27 -2.77
CA TYR A 36 -11.70 -2.58 -3.41
C TYR A 36 -11.01 -3.68 -2.58
N PHE A 37 -9.94 -3.37 -1.89
CA PHE A 37 -9.20 -4.33 -1.06
C PHE A 37 -9.84 -4.58 0.30
N VAL A 38 -10.65 -3.67 0.80
CA VAL A 38 -11.23 -3.75 2.15
C VAL A 38 -12.19 -4.93 2.27
N GLY A 39 -12.01 -5.74 3.32
CA GLY A 39 -12.83 -6.91 3.64
C GLY A 39 -12.01 -8.14 3.98
N ASN A 40 -12.68 -9.27 4.06
CA ASN A 40 -12.07 -10.57 4.31
C ASN A 40 -12.00 -11.36 3.01
N TRP A 41 -10.87 -12.02 2.77
CA TRP A 41 -10.61 -12.75 1.55
C TRP A 41 -10.03 -14.14 1.83
N SER A 42 -10.46 -15.12 1.06
CA SER A 42 -9.82 -16.43 0.95
C SER A 42 -8.88 -16.41 -0.25
N LEU A 43 -7.65 -16.83 -0.06
CA LEU A 43 -6.60 -16.87 -1.09
C LEU A 43 -6.32 -18.32 -1.49
N GLN A 44 -6.13 -18.54 -2.79
CA GLN A 44 -5.63 -19.81 -3.31
C GLN A 44 -4.82 -19.59 -4.57
N GLY A 45 -3.83 -20.43 -4.81
CA GLY A 45 -2.99 -20.30 -5.99
C GLY A 45 -1.77 -21.19 -5.96
N THR A 46 -0.75 -20.76 -6.71
CA THR A 46 0.55 -21.46 -6.77
C THR A 46 1.67 -20.50 -6.43
N GLN A 47 2.68 -21.03 -5.74
CA GLN A 47 3.90 -20.33 -5.36
C GLN A 47 5.13 -21.19 -5.63
N LYS A 48 6.23 -20.55 -5.98
CA LYS A 48 7.53 -21.18 -6.16
C LYS A 48 8.46 -20.79 -5.01
N ILE A 49 9.26 -21.72 -4.51
CA ILE A 49 10.32 -21.46 -3.53
C ILE A 49 11.43 -20.60 -4.14
N SER A 50 11.68 -20.79 -5.44
CA SER A 50 12.61 -19.99 -6.24
C SER A 50 12.08 -19.89 -7.67
N PRO A 51 12.54 -18.94 -8.50
CA PRO A 51 12.06 -18.80 -9.88
C PRO A 51 12.15 -20.10 -10.71
N LYS A 52 13.16 -20.93 -10.43
CA LYS A 52 13.40 -22.19 -11.17
C LYS A 52 12.73 -23.42 -10.55
N SER A 53 12.16 -23.31 -9.35
CA SER A 53 11.47 -24.45 -8.73
C SER A 53 10.11 -24.68 -9.39
N PRO A 54 9.56 -25.91 -9.32
CA PRO A 54 8.19 -26.16 -9.73
C PRO A 54 7.23 -25.37 -8.83
N PRO A 55 6.08 -24.92 -9.36
CA PRO A 55 5.05 -24.32 -8.55
C PRO A 55 4.39 -25.35 -7.63
N ALA A 56 4.08 -24.96 -6.40
CA ALA A 56 3.28 -25.75 -5.47
C ALA A 56 2.07 -24.93 -5.01
N GLU A 57 1.02 -25.58 -4.60
CA GLU A 57 -0.20 -24.94 -4.14
C GLU A 57 0.01 -24.22 -2.81
N PHE A 58 -0.72 -23.14 -2.62
CA PHE A 58 -0.88 -22.47 -1.35
C PHE A 58 -2.35 -22.08 -1.13
N THR A 59 -2.70 -21.91 0.13
CA THR A 59 -3.95 -21.29 0.57
C THR A 59 -3.66 -20.21 1.59
N GLY A 60 -4.61 -19.31 1.79
CA GLY A 60 -4.42 -18.24 2.76
C GLY A 60 -5.70 -17.48 3.07
N LYS A 61 -5.56 -16.55 3.98
CA LYS A 61 -6.60 -15.60 4.38
C LYS A 61 -6.01 -14.19 4.39
N GLU A 62 -6.86 -13.25 4.06
CA GLU A 62 -6.51 -11.85 4.09
C GLU A 62 -7.62 -11.05 4.75
N GLN A 63 -7.25 -10.13 5.62
CA GLN A 63 -8.15 -9.19 6.26
C GLN A 63 -7.64 -7.78 6.03
N SER A 64 -8.45 -6.96 5.40
CA SER A 64 -8.10 -5.57 5.06
C SER A 64 -9.13 -4.60 5.60
N ALA A 65 -8.64 -3.50 6.19
CA ALA A 65 -9.47 -2.44 6.73
C ALA A 65 -8.83 -1.06 6.51
N TRP A 66 -9.68 -0.03 6.51
CA TRP A 66 -9.19 1.34 6.59
C TRP A 66 -8.55 1.61 7.95
N THR A 67 -7.41 2.27 7.96
CA THR A 67 -6.88 2.88 9.19
C THR A 67 -7.74 4.08 9.61
N PRO A 68 -7.68 4.50 10.89
CA PRO A 68 -8.34 5.72 11.34
C PRO A 68 -8.01 6.92 10.44
N GLY A 69 -9.04 7.67 10.02
CA GLY A 69 -8.91 8.79 9.08
C GLY A 69 -9.15 8.42 7.61
N GLY A 70 -9.10 7.14 7.21
CA GLY A 70 -9.48 6.68 5.87
C GLY A 70 -8.44 6.99 4.77
N TYR A 71 -7.18 7.22 5.13
CA TYR A 71 -6.12 7.53 4.16
C TYR A 71 -5.30 6.31 3.74
N PHE A 72 -5.30 5.25 4.56
CA PHE A 72 -4.50 4.04 4.35
C PHE A 72 -5.39 2.81 4.46
N VAL A 73 -5.06 1.78 3.71
CA VAL A 73 -5.63 0.44 3.89
C VAL A 73 -4.56 -0.47 4.47
N GLU A 74 -4.81 -0.96 5.67
CA GLU A 74 -3.99 -1.98 6.32
C GLU A 74 -4.56 -3.36 6.03
N THR A 75 -3.68 -4.32 5.73
CA THR A 75 -4.02 -5.69 5.40
C THR A 75 -3.14 -6.66 6.16
N HIS A 76 -3.76 -7.62 6.81
CA HIS A 76 -3.09 -8.78 7.41
C HIS A 76 -3.34 -10.00 6.54
N THR A 77 -2.30 -10.76 6.26
CA THR A 77 -2.37 -11.96 5.41
C THR A 77 -1.66 -13.12 6.09
N ASP A 78 -2.32 -14.27 6.14
CA ASP A 78 -1.76 -15.55 6.55
C ASP A 78 -1.78 -16.48 5.34
N VAL A 79 -0.62 -16.99 4.92
CA VAL A 79 -0.47 -17.93 3.80
C VAL A 79 0.21 -19.20 4.31
N ASN A 80 -0.38 -20.34 3.98
CA ASN A 80 0.23 -21.65 4.16
C ASN A 80 0.57 -22.23 2.77
N GLY A 81 1.83 -22.50 2.53
CA GLY A 81 2.31 -22.94 1.21
C GLY A 81 3.72 -23.50 1.25
N PRO A 82 4.41 -23.56 0.10
CA PRO A 82 5.73 -24.18 0.00
C PRO A 82 6.83 -23.47 0.80
N LEU A 83 6.63 -22.21 1.24
CA LEU A 83 7.51 -21.48 2.14
C LEU A 83 7.15 -21.67 3.61
N GLY A 84 6.17 -22.53 3.94
CA GLY A 84 5.60 -22.69 5.27
C GLY A 84 4.52 -21.66 5.56
N ASP A 85 4.28 -21.41 6.85
CA ASP A 85 3.32 -20.42 7.33
C ASP A 85 3.97 -19.02 7.27
N VAL A 86 3.54 -18.20 6.34
CA VAL A 86 4.02 -16.84 6.17
C VAL A 86 2.91 -15.86 6.53
N ARG A 87 3.21 -14.97 7.48
CA ARG A 87 2.34 -13.85 7.85
C ARG A 87 2.89 -12.56 7.32
N SER A 88 2.01 -11.70 6.85
CA SER A 88 2.44 -10.37 6.42
C SER A 88 1.44 -9.29 6.82
N THR A 89 1.98 -8.09 7.06
CA THR A 89 1.21 -6.86 7.17
C THR A 89 1.55 -6.00 5.97
N ARG A 90 0.52 -5.45 5.33
CA ARG A 90 0.65 -4.54 4.20
C ARG A 90 -0.05 -3.25 4.51
N VAL A 91 0.54 -2.14 4.08
CA VAL A 91 -0.09 -0.82 4.13
C VAL A 91 -0.07 -0.23 2.73
N MET A 92 -1.25 0.11 2.23
CA MET A 92 -1.41 0.82 0.97
C MET A 92 -1.79 2.26 1.23
N GLU A 93 -1.21 3.16 0.45
CA GLU A 93 -1.51 4.60 0.47
C GLU A 93 -1.46 5.19 -0.94
N TYR A 94 -2.09 6.34 -1.13
CA TYR A 94 -1.93 7.17 -2.31
C TYR A 94 -1.16 8.43 -1.93
N ASN A 95 -0.05 8.68 -2.61
CA ASN A 95 0.73 9.90 -2.49
C ASN A 95 0.23 10.92 -3.53
N PRO A 96 -0.51 11.96 -3.14
CA PRO A 96 -1.07 12.92 -4.09
C PRO A 96 -0.02 13.82 -4.75
N LYS A 97 1.13 14.04 -4.09
CA LYS A 97 2.21 14.84 -4.64
C LYS A 97 2.85 14.18 -5.85
N ASP A 98 3.15 12.89 -5.73
CA ASP A 98 3.82 12.11 -6.76
C ASP A 98 2.81 11.35 -7.65
N ARG A 99 1.52 11.38 -7.29
CA ARG A 99 0.40 10.72 -7.99
C ARG A 99 0.64 9.23 -8.19
N VAL A 100 1.17 8.57 -7.15
CA VAL A 100 1.46 7.14 -7.12
C VAL A 100 0.82 6.48 -5.92
N TYR A 101 0.51 5.19 -6.04
CA TYR A 101 0.18 4.37 -4.90
C TYR A 101 1.46 3.74 -4.35
N LEU A 102 1.56 3.67 -3.03
CA LEU A 102 2.63 2.98 -2.32
C LEU A 102 2.06 1.71 -1.70
N TYR A 103 2.88 0.68 -1.69
CA TYR A 103 2.54 -0.64 -1.19
C TYR A 103 3.70 -1.15 -0.35
N ASN A 104 3.55 -1.02 0.97
CA ASN A 104 4.53 -1.44 1.95
C ASN A 104 4.16 -2.82 2.48
N VAL A 105 5.08 -3.76 2.47
CA VAL A 105 4.88 -5.13 2.96
C VAL A 105 5.95 -5.47 3.97
N TYR A 106 5.54 -6.03 5.10
CA TYR A 106 6.39 -6.60 6.12
C TYR A 106 5.95 -8.04 6.34
N ASN A 107 6.87 -9.01 6.35
CA ASN A 107 6.51 -10.40 6.52
C ASN A 107 7.31 -11.11 7.60
N SER A 108 6.83 -12.29 8.00
CA SER A 108 7.46 -13.11 9.05
C SER A 108 8.79 -13.74 8.64
N LEU A 109 9.21 -13.59 7.37
CA LEU A 109 10.54 -13.99 6.89
C LEU A 109 11.58 -12.88 7.12
N GLY A 110 11.17 -11.75 7.70
CA GLY A 110 12.05 -10.60 7.95
C GLY A 110 12.24 -9.70 6.72
N GLU A 111 11.39 -9.80 5.72
CA GLU A 111 11.46 -8.97 4.53
C GLU A 111 10.61 -7.71 4.69
N HIS A 112 11.14 -6.60 4.18
CA HIS A 112 10.42 -5.36 3.93
C HIS A 112 10.48 -5.05 2.44
N ILE A 113 9.32 -4.85 1.83
CA ILE A 113 9.19 -4.51 0.42
C ILE A 113 8.42 -3.19 0.31
N LEU A 114 9.01 -2.23 -0.38
CA LEU A 114 8.34 -1.00 -0.80
C LEU A 114 8.13 -1.04 -2.30
N ALA A 115 6.88 -1.01 -2.73
CA ALA A 115 6.52 -0.96 -4.14
C ALA A 115 5.75 0.33 -4.45
N MET A 116 5.96 0.87 -5.63
CA MET A 116 5.25 2.01 -6.18
C MET A 116 4.49 1.60 -7.43
N GLY A 117 3.27 2.10 -7.59
CA GLY A 117 2.45 1.67 -8.71
C GLY A 117 1.30 2.59 -9.07
N HIS A 118 0.57 2.13 -10.07
CA HIS A 118 -0.57 2.84 -10.63
C HIS A 118 -1.74 1.89 -10.85
N LEU A 119 -2.94 2.46 -10.82
CA LEU A 119 -4.17 1.81 -11.24
C LEU A 119 -4.47 2.19 -12.69
N THR A 120 -4.74 1.20 -13.54
CA THR A 120 -5.25 1.38 -14.90
C THR A 120 -6.47 0.48 -15.10
N GLY A 121 -7.63 1.10 -15.30
CA GLY A 121 -8.88 0.35 -15.33
C GLY A 121 -9.14 -0.37 -14.00
N ASN A 122 -9.18 -1.69 -14.03
CA ASN A 122 -9.36 -2.55 -12.85
C ASN A 122 -8.05 -3.23 -12.38
N THR A 123 -6.90 -2.81 -12.94
CA THR A 123 -5.62 -3.48 -12.71
C THR A 123 -4.63 -2.55 -12.03
N TRP A 124 -4.11 -3.00 -10.90
CA TRP A 124 -3.05 -2.38 -10.14
C TRP A 124 -1.73 -3.05 -10.48
N VAL A 125 -0.72 -2.25 -10.82
CA VAL A 125 0.64 -2.75 -11.07
C VAL A 125 1.60 -1.97 -10.19
N TRP A 126 2.24 -2.67 -9.26
CA TRP A 126 3.32 -2.13 -8.43
C TRP A 126 4.66 -2.68 -8.87
N LYS A 127 5.66 -1.82 -8.87
CA LYS A 127 7.07 -2.15 -9.13
C LYS A 127 7.87 -2.00 -7.85
N ALA A 128 8.73 -2.95 -7.60
CA ALA A 128 9.61 -3.00 -6.44
C ALA A 128 10.97 -3.56 -6.81
N GLU A 129 11.86 -3.53 -5.85
CA GLU A 129 13.05 -4.36 -5.82
C GLU A 129 12.88 -5.43 -4.74
N GLN A 130 13.30 -6.64 -5.03
CA GLN A 130 13.25 -7.77 -4.11
C GLN A 130 14.61 -8.46 -4.04
N LYS A 131 14.95 -8.97 -2.86
CA LYS A 131 16.18 -9.73 -2.67
C LYS A 131 15.94 -11.20 -3.01
N LEU A 132 16.69 -11.71 -3.98
CA LEU A 132 16.62 -13.11 -4.41
C LEU A 132 18.02 -13.74 -4.27
N ASN A 133 18.18 -14.68 -3.32
CA ASN A 133 19.47 -15.27 -3.02
C ASN A 133 20.61 -14.25 -2.78
N GLY A 134 20.28 -13.18 -2.08
CA GLY A 134 21.23 -12.10 -1.76
C GLY A 134 21.41 -11.04 -2.87
N VAL A 135 20.86 -11.26 -4.06
CA VAL A 135 20.90 -10.32 -5.20
C VAL A 135 19.59 -9.52 -5.25
N VAL A 136 19.70 -8.21 -5.42
CA VAL A 136 18.54 -7.34 -5.64
C VAL A 136 18.11 -7.46 -7.10
N VAL A 137 16.83 -7.79 -7.31
CA VAL A 137 16.23 -7.97 -8.63
C VAL A 137 14.93 -7.18 -8.73
N PRO A 138 14.54 -6.71 -9.94
CA PRO A 138 13.24 -6.11 -10.17
C PRO A 138 12.12 -7.09 -9.86
N ALA A 139 11.07 -6.59 -9.21
CA ALA A 139 9.84 -7.32 -8.92
C ALA A 139 8.62 -6.49 -9.35
N ARG A 140 7.53 -7.15 -9.69
CA ARG A 140 6.24 -6.51 -9.90
C ARG A 140 5.12 -7.34 -9.31
N TYR A 141 4.13 -6.63 -8.79
CA TYR A 141 2.90 -7.21 -8.24
C TYR A 141 1.75 -6.68 -9.08
N THR A 142 0.93 -7.57 -9.60
CA THR A 142 -0.24 -7.23 -10.40
C THR A 142 -1.49 -7.75 -9.69
N PHE A 143 -2.48 -6.88 -9.48
CA PHE A 143 -3.78 -7.26 -8.93
C PHE A 143 -4.84 -6.79 -9.92
N THR A 144 -5.69 -7.70 -10.37
CA THR A 144 -6.77 -7.39 -11.32
C THR A 144 -8.11 -7.75 -10.69
N PHE A 145 -8.94 -6.75 -10.46
CA PHE A 145 -10.29 -6.95 -9.94
C PHE A 145 -11.19 -7.50 -11.04
N VAL A 146 -11.70 -8.70 -10.81
CA VAL A 146 -12.62 -9.40 -11.71
C VAL A 146 -14.06 -9.01 -11.40
N SER A 147 -14.38 -8.87 -10.12
CA SER A 147 -15.68 -8.41 -9.62
C SER A 147 -15.52 -7.77 -8.25
N LYS A 148 -16.60 -7.29 -7.64
CA LYS A 148 -16.59 -6.79 -6.26
C LYS A 148 -16.18 -7.86 -5.23
N ASP A 149 -16.27 -9.14 -5.59
CA ASP A 149 -16.03 -10.27 -4.70
C ASP A 149 -14.85 -11.16 -5.14
N SER A 150 -14.11 -10.76 -6.16
CA SER A 150 -12.96 -11.55 -6.64
C SER A 150 -11.91 -10.69 -7.32
N TYR A 151 -10.64 -10.95 -7.04
CA TYR A 151 -9.51 -10.45 -7.80
C TYR A 151 -8.46 -11.54 -8.03
N SER A 152 -7.74 -11.46 -9.14
CA SER A 152 -6.54 -12.25 -9.38
C SER A 152 -5.29 -11.45 -8.96
N PHE A 153 -4.26 -12.16 -8.55
CA PHE A 153 -2.98 -11.55 -8.25
C PHE A 153 -1.82 -12.37 -8.81
N LYS A 154 -0.74 -11.65 -9.11
CA LYS A 154 0.49 -12.23 -9.64
C LYS A 154 1.69 -11.45 -9.13
N GLN A 155 2.71 -12.18 -8.69
CA GLN A 155 4.04 -11.67 -8.35
C GLN A 155 5.04 -12.24 -9.34
N GLU A 156 5.85 -11.37 -9.91
CA GLU A 156 6.88 -11.72 -10.88
C GLU A 156 8.20 -11.06 -10.47
N VAL A 157 9.29 -11.73 -10.75
CA VAL A 157 10.65 -11.21 -10.58
C VAL A 157 11.41 -11.29 -11.93
N GLN A 158 12.42 -10.44 -12.09
CA GLN A 158 13.30 -10.46 -13.25
C GLN A 158 14.72 -10.81 -12.78
N PRO A 159 15.11 -12.10 -12.77
CA PRO A 159 16.37 -12.55 -12.16
C PRO A 159 17.62 -12.00 -12.83
N SER A 160 17.52 -11.52 -14.08
CA SER A 160 18.62 -10.84 -14.77
C SER A 160 18.09 -9.65 -15.57
N PRO A 161 18.88 -8.57 -15.74
CA PRO A 161 18.43 -7.33 -16.40
C PRO A 161 17.88 -7.50 -17.82
N ALA A 162 18.38 -8.49 -18.58
CA ALA A 162 17.92 -8.82 -19.92
C ALA A 162 17.01 -10.06 -19.97
N GLY A 163 16.69 -10.66 -18.82
CA GLY A 163 15.91 -11.89 -18.72
C GLY A 163 14.40 -11.62 -18.82
N ALA A 164 13.66 -12.71 -19.05
CA ALA A 164 12.21 -12.68 -18.98
C ALA A 164 11.73 -12.48 -17.52
N TRP A 165 10.53 -11.94 -17.36
CA TRP A 165 9.82 -11.95 -16.09
C TRP A 165 9.39 -13.37 -15.75
N GLU A 166 9.68 -13.81 -14.55
CA GLU A 166 9.31 -15.14 -14.05
C GLU A 166 8.26 -15.01 -12.96
N THR A 167 7.12 -15.66 -13.15
CA THR A 167 6.07 -15.73 -12.14
C THR A 167 6.53 -16.60 -10.97
N VAL A 168 6.55 -16.03 -9.77
CA VAL A 168 6.90 -16.72 -8.52
C VAL A 168 5.70 -16.98 -7.62
N MET A 169 4.63 -16.21 -7.77
CA MET A 169 3.36 -16.43 -7.08
C MET A 169 2.20 -15.94 -7.95
N GLN A 170 1.11 -16.68 -7.97
CA GLN A 170 -0.14 -16.26 -8.62
C GLN A 170 -1.32 -16.95 -8.01
N GLY A 171 -2.47 -16.31 -8.05
CA GLY A 171 -3.68 -16.88 -7.47
C GLY A 171 -4.90 -15.99 -7.62
N THR A 172 -5.92 -16.38 -6.89
CA THR A 172 -7.20 -15.69 -6.81
C THR A 172 -7.55 -15.44 -5.36
N ALA A 173 -8.08 -14.28 -5.09
CA ALA A 173 -8.73 -13.92 -3.84
C ALA A 173 -10.24 -13.89 -4.06
N THR A 174 -10.98 -14.53 -3.16
CA THR A 174 -12.44 -14.55 -3.14
C THR A 174 -12.92 -13.97 -1.82
N ARG A 175 -13.85 -13.03 -1.88
CA ARG A 175 -14.40 -12.38 -0.68
C ARG A 175 -15.15 -13.39 0.18
N VAL A 176 -14.88 -13.35 1.48
CA VAL A 176 -15.59 -14.14 2.48
C VAL A 176 -16.66 -13.25 3.12
N GLN A 177 -17.88 -13.76 3.22
CA GLN A 177 -19.00 -13.07 3.88
C GLN A 177 -18.89 -13.16 5.40
#